data_bdbe6d736f222febde46b1a150db48e3
#
_entry.id   bdbe6d736f222febde46b1a150db48e3
#
_cell.length_a   1.000
_cell.length_b   1.000
_cell.length_c   1.000
_cell.angle_alpha   90.00
_cell.angle_beta   90.00
_cell.angle_gamma   90.00
#
_symmetry.space_group_name_H-M   'P 1'
#
loop_
_entity.id
_entity.type
_entity.pdbx_description
1 polymer ?
#
loop_
_entity_poly.entity_id
_entity_poly.type
_entity_poly.pdbx_seq_one_letter_code
_entity_poly.pdbx_strand_id
1 'polypeptide(L)'
;SPGLVIPRSSEGFFRHNRQNNPLGMALFALVARDLLRLTESVPTAGRLLADLATDAAFASPGFSYWSNQLVRPGLHRFEATATSAAGADHELAASLWQLSEALLHKPWDRAQA
;
A
#
# COMPACT_ATOMS: atom_id res chain seq x y z
N SER A 1 -0.08 5.02 3.14
CA SER A 1 -0.13 4.41 1.80
C SER A 1 0.38 5.39 0.74
N PRO A 2 1.33 5.00 -0.12
CA PRO A 2 1.86 5.88 -1.17
C PRO A 2 0.90 6.06 -2.36
N GLY A 3 -0.30 5.49 -2.30
CA GLY A 3 -1.25 5.46 -3.40
C GLY A 3 -1.01 4.31 -4.38
N LEU A 4 -1.75 4.32 -5.49
CA LEU A 4 -1.58 3.34 -6.56
C LEU A 4 -0.33 3.66 -7.39
N VAL A 5 0.56 2.70 -7.50
CA VAL A 5 1.80 2.81 -8.29
C VAL A 5 1.85 1.69 -9.32
N ILE A 6 2.00 2.06 -10.59
CA ILE A 6 2.19 1.10 -11.68
C ILE A 6 3.59 1.33 -12.26
N PRO A 7 4.61 0.55 -11.89
CA PRO A 7 5.96 0.73 -12.40
C PRO A 7 6.05 0.40 -13.90
N ARG A 8 7.00 0.99 -14.60
CA ARG A 8 7.28 0.66 -16.01
C ARG A 8 8.01 -0.66 -16.17
N SER A 9 8.73 -1.09 -15.11
CA SER A 9 9.44 -2.37 -15.10
C SER A 9 8.46 -3.55 -15.04
N SER A 10 8.93 -4.75 -15.38
CA SER A 10 8.19 -6.00 -15.24
C SER A 10 8.12 -6.51 -13.81
N GLU A 11 8.83 -5.88 -12.89
CA GLU A 11 8.91 -6.24 -11.48
C GLU A 11 7.74 -5.68 -10.67
N GLY A 12 7.59 -6.16 -9.42
CA GLY A 12 6.66 -5.64 -8.45
C GLY A 12 5.31 -6.34 -8.43
N PHE A 13 4.35 -5.72 -7.75
CA PHE A 13 3.04 -6.28 -7.44
C PHE A 13 2.26 -6.78 -8.67
N PHE A 14 2.38 -6.09 -9.81
CA PHE A 14 1.67 -6.44 -11.04
C PHE A 14 2.39 -7.48 -11.91
N ARG A 15 3.46 -8.10 -11.44
CA ARG A 15 4.23 -9.10 -12.20
C ARG A 15 3.36 -10.23 -12.73
N HIS A 16 2.56 -10.85 -11.87
CA HIS A 16 1.66 -11.94 -12.26
C HIS A 16 0.61 -11.49 -13.29
N ASN A 17 0.04 -10.31 -13.09
CA ASN A 17 -0.96 -9.79 -14.04
C ASN A 17 -0.35 -9.55 -15.41
N ARG A 18 0.90 -9.08 -15.48
CA ARG A 18 1.62 -8.92 -16.76
C ARG A 18 1.94 -10.25 -17.43
N GLN A 19 2.28 -11.27 -16.66
CA GLN A 19 2.58 -12.59 -17.19
C GLN A 19 1.32 -13.28 -17.73
N ASN A 20 0.19 -13.17 -17.02
CA ASN A 20 -1.05 -13.85 -17.36
C ASN A 20 -1.90 -13.08 -18.39
N ASN A 21 -1.86 -11.75 -18.36
CA ASN A 21 -2.59 -10.89 -19.28
C ASN A 21 -1.77 -9.66 -19.66
N PRO A 22 -0.73 -9.81 -20.50
CA PRO A 22 0.17 -8.72 -20.85
C PRO A 22 -0.53 -7.57 -21.58
N LEU A 23 -1.48 -7.88 -22.47
CA LEU A 23 -2.21 -6.87 -23.25
C LEU A 23 -3.16 -6.06 -22.36
N GLY A 24 -3.91 -6.73 -21.49
CA GLY A 24 -4.80 -6.07 -20.53
C GLY A 24 -4.03 -5.18 -19.55
N MET A 25 -2.88 -5.65 -19.05
CA MET A 25 -2.02 -4.84 -18.17
C MET A 25 -1.39 -3.65 -18.89
N ALA A 26 -0.99 -3.81 -20.16
CA ALA A 26 -0.46 -2.71 -20.95
C ALA A 26 -1.52 -1.62 -21.18
N LEU A 27 -2.74 -2.01 -21.54
CA LEU A 27 -3.87 -1.09 -21.71
C LEU A 27 -4.23 -0.40 -20.40
N PHE A 28 -4.32 -1.14 -19.31
CA PHE A 28 -4.59 -0.58 -17.99
C PHE A 28 -3.52 0.44 -17.58
N ALA A 29 -2.24 0.10 -17.75
CA ALA A 29 -1.14 1.00 -17.45
C ALA A 29 -1.16 2.27 -18.32
N LEU A 30 -1.43 2.12 -19.60
CA LEU A 30 -1.55 3.25 -20.53
C LEU A 30 -2.67 4.20 -20.10
N VAL A 31 -3.85 3.66 -19.78
CA VAL A 31 -4.99 4.49 -19.39
C VAL A 31 -4.80 5.08 -18.00
N ALA A 32 -4.53 4.26 -16.99
CA ALA A 32 -4.49 4.71 -15.60
C ALA A 32 -3.24 5.55 -15.28
N ARG A 33 -2.09 5.16 -15.82
CA ARG A 33 -0.81 5.85 -15.53
C ARG A 33 -0.54 7.01 -16.48
N ASP A 34 -0.63 6.77 -17.79
CA ASP A 34 -0.10 7.69 -18.78
C ASP A 34 -1.16 8.69 -19.29
N LEU A 35 -2.40 8.25 -19.46
CA LEU A 35 -3.48 9.10 -19.97
C LEU A 35 -4.22 9.84 -18.85
N LEU A 36 -4.78 9.12 -17.89
CA LEU A 36 -5.58 9.71 -16.80
C LEU A 36 -4.74 10.15 -15.59
N ARG A 37 -3.48 9.74 -15.51
CA ARG A 37 -2.56 10.08 -14.40
C ARG A 37 -3.16 9.84 -13.02
N LEU A 38 -3.80 8.68 -12.86
CA LEU A 38 -4.42 8.26 -11.60
C LEU A 38 -3.41 7.65 -10.64
N THR A 39 -2.21 7.31 -11.13
CA THR A 39 -1.17 6.66 -10.35
C THR A 39 -0.05 7.61 -9.98
N GLU A 40 0.57 7.32 -8.84
CA GLU A 40 1.77 8.04 -8.42
C GLU A 40 3.01 7.44 -9.08
N SER A 41 4.07 8.22 -9.20
CA SER A 41 5.35 7.76 -9.72
C SER A 41 6.12 6.94 -8.67
N VAL A 42 6.91 5.96 -9.12
CA VAL A 42 7.76 5.14 -8.23
C VAL A 42 8.72 6.00 -7.40
N PRO A 43 9.44 6.98 -7.97
CA PRO A 43 10.32 7.84 -7.18
C PRO A 43 9.57 8.66 -6.11
N THR A 44 8.41 9.21 -6.44
CA THR A 44 7.61 9.98 -5.48
C THR A 44 7.08 9.09 -4.37
N ALA A 45 6.55 7.91 -4.70
CA ALA A 45 6.08 6.94 -3.72
C ALA A 45 7.19 6.51 -2.76
N GLY A 46 8.38 6.24 -3.28
CA GLY A 46 9.56 5.91 -2.47
C GLY A 46 9.98 7.05 -1.54
N ARG A 47 9.99 8.28 -2.04
CA ARG A 47 10.30 9.47 -1.23
C ARG A 47 9.27 9.67 -0.12
N LEU A 48 7.97 9.58 -0.41
CA LEU A 48 6.92 9.71 0.61
C LEU A 48 7.08 8.69 1.75
N LEU A 49 7.47 7.45 1.43
CA LEU A 49 7.73 6.43 2.45
C LEU A 49 8.99 6.73 3.26
N ALA A 50 10.04 7.22 2.61
CA ALA A 50 11.28 7.63 3.29
C ALA A 50 11.02 8.82 4.22
N ASP A 51 10.33 9.84 3.74
CA ASP A 51 9.98 11.04 4.53
C ASP A 51 9.11 10.65 5.74
N LEU A 52 8.13 9.76 5.55
CA LEU A 52 7.28 9.27 6.64
C LEU A 52 8.10 8.57 7.75
N ALA A 53 9.19 7.90 7.38
CA ALA A 53 10.05 7.19 8.32
C ALA A 53 11.10 8.09 9.00
N THR A 54 11.51 9.19 8.37
CA THR A 54 12.68 9.97 8.79
C THR A 54 12.39 11.41 9.13
N ASP A 55 11.32 12.01 8.61
CA ASP A 55 10.99 13.41 8.84
C ASP A 55 10.20 13.59 10.14
N ALA A 56 10.72 14.44 11.02
CA ALA A 56 10.08 14.77 12.30
C ALA A 56 8.68 15.37 12.15
N ALA A 57 8.34 15.93 11.00
CA ALA A 57 6.99 16.44 10.71
C ALA A 57 5.90 15.36 10.77
N PHE A 58 6.27 14.09 10.57
CA PHE A 58 5.37 12.94 10.67
C PHE A 58 5.41 12.24 12.02
N ALA A 59 6.26 12.68 12.94
CA ALA A 59 6.34 12.10 14.28
C ALA A 59 5.03 12.33 15.03
N SER A 60 4.45 11.25 15.52
CA SER A 60 3.20 11.28 16.28
C SER A 60 3.36 10.41 17.54
N PRO A 61 2.85 10.85 18.70
CA PRO A 61 2.86 10.05 19.91
C PRO A 61 1.93 8.81 19.85
N GLY A 62 1.11 8.71 18.82
CA GLY A 62 0.17 7.61 18.63
C GLY A 62 0.10 7.15 17.18
N PHE A 63 -0.87 6.28 16.90
CA PHE A 63 -1.11 5.78 15.56
C PHE A 63 -1.61 6.91 14.65
N SER A 64 -0.98 7.04 13.49
CA SER A 64 -1.45 7.92 12.42
C SER A 64 -1.38 7.19 11.08
N TYR A 65 -2.41 7.37 10.26
CA TYR A 65 -2.48 6.80 8.93
C TYR A 65 -2.34 7.89 7.88
N TRP A 66 -1.29 7.82 7.09
CA TRP A 66 -0.99 8.75 6.01
C TRP A 66 -1.26 8.11 4.66
N SER A 67 -1.93 8.84 3.80
CA SER A 67 -2.35 8.34 2.49
C SER A 67 -2.17 9.38 1.41
N ASN A 68 -1.65 8.94 0.25
CA ASN A 68 -1.53 9.78 -0.93
C ASN A 68 -2.86 9.73 -1.70
N GLN A 69 -3.66 10.77 -1.51
CA GLN A 69 -5.00 10.89 -2.07
C GLN A 69 -4.96 11.48 -3.48
N LEU A 70 -5.66 10.87 -4.40
CA LEU A 70 -5.90 11.45 -5.72
C LEU A 70 -6.93 12.56 -5.60
N VAL A 71 -6.51 13.81 -5.76
CA VAL A 71 -7.40 14.99 -5.76
C VAL A 71 -8.05 15.19 -7.13
N ARG A 72 -7.26 15.07 -8.19
CA ARG A 72 -7.68 15.11 -9.60
C ARG A 72 -6.61 14.42 -10.46
N PRO A 73 -6.89 14.08 -11.71
CA PRO A 73 -5.90 13.51 -12.61
C PRO A 73 -4.56 14.28 -12.58
N GLY A 74 -3.49 13.58 -12.23
CA GLY A 74 -2.13 14.14 -12.13
C GLY A 74 -1.83 14.93 -10.85
N LEU A 75 -2.79 15.08 -9.92
CA LEU A 75 -2.58 15.78 -8.66
C LEU A 75 -2.91 14.86 -7.47
N HIS A 76 -1.90 14.57 -6.68
CA HIS A 76 -2.03 13.82 -5.44
C HIS A 76 -1.71 14.72 -4.24
N ARG A 77 -2.31 14.40 -3.08
CA ARG A 77 -2.04 15.05 -1.81
C ARG A 77 -1.74 13.99 -0.76
N PHE A 78 -0.59 14.11 -0.12
CA PHE A 78 -0.19 13.25 0.98
C PHE A 78 -0.64 13.86 2.29
N GLU A 79 -1.61 13.23 2.95
CA GLU A 79 -2.24 13.77 4.16
C GLU A 79 -2.63 12.69 5.16
N ALA A 80 -2.76 13.08 6.42
CA ALA A 80 -3.30 12.21 7.44
C ALA A 80 -4.77 11.92 7.17
N THR A 81 -5.15 10.65 7.19
CA THR A 81 -6.49 10.18 6.83
C THR A 81 -7.03 9.26 7.93
N ALA A 82 -8.34 9.26 8.12
CA ALA A 82 -8.98 8.29 8.99
C ALA A 82 -8.89 6.88 8.37
N THR A 83 -8.66 5.89 9.22
CA THR A 83 -8.78 4.48 8.84
C THR A 83 -10.25 4.05 8.85
N SER A 84 -10.54 2.84 8.38
CA SER A 84 -11.85 2.22 8.57
C SER A 84 -12.17 2.05 10.06
N ALA A 85 -13.43 1.90 10.41
CA ALA A 85 -13.85 1.63 11.80
C ALA A 85 -13.12 0.41 12.38
N ALA A 86 -12.96 -0.68 11.59
CA ALA A 86 -12.21 -1.86 12.00
C ALA A 86 -10.71 -1.58 12.20
N GLY A 87 -10.13 -0.68 11.40
CA GLY A 87 -8.72 -0.29 11.53
C GLY A 87 -8.44 0.61 12.74
N ALA A 88 -9.47 1.25 13.29
CA ALA A 88 -9.40 2.07 14.50
C ALA A 88 -9.82 1.31 15.76
N ASP A 89 -10.27 0.07 15.63
CA ASP A 89 -10.75 -0.76 16.74
C ASP A 89 -9.57 -1.40 17.49
N HIS A 90 -9.32 -0.92 18.69
CA HIS A 90 -8.22 -1.40 19.53
C HIS A 90 -8.43 -2.83 20.06
N GLU A 91 -9.68 -3.25 20.29
CA GLU A 91 -10.00 -4.60 20.75
C GLU A 91 -9.77 -5.60 19.63
N LEU A 92 -10.19 -5.28 18.41
CA LEU A 92 -9.93 -6.09 17.24
C LEU A 92 -8.43 -6.19 16.93
N ALA A 93 -7.69 -5.10 17.07
CA ALA A 93 -6.25 -5.08 16.89
C ALA A 93 -5.52 -5.97 17.94
N ALA A 94 -5.93 -5.90 19.20
CA ALA A 94 -5.38 -6.75 20.26
C ALA A 94 -5.68 -8.23 20.01
N SER A 95 -6.90 -8.56 19.60
CA SER A 95 -7.31 -9.91 19.25
C SER A 95 -6.53 -10.48 18.07
N LEU A 96 -6.32 -9.67 17.04
CA LEU A 96 -5.51 -10.05 15.88
C LEU A 96 -4.04 -10.30 16.28
N TRP A 97 -3.50 -9.45 17.15
CA TRP A 97 -2.14 -9.64 17.67
C TRP A 97 -1.99 -10.96 18.42
N GLN A 98 -2.89 -11.25 19.37
CA GLN A 98 -2.90 -12.50 20.14
C GLN A 98 -3.03 -13.73 19.24
N LEU A 99 -3.91 -13.67 18.24
CA LEU A 99 -4.04 -14.76 17.26
C LEU A 99 -2.75 -14.96 16.46
N SER A 100 -2.12 -13.89 16.06
CA SER A 100 -0.85 -13.94 15.31
C SER A 100 0.27 -14.56 16.13
N GLU A 101 0.40 -14.18 17.41
CA GLU A 101 1.36 -14.80 18.33
C GLU A 101 1.08 -16.29 18.52
N ALA A 102 -0.17 -16.68 18.74
CA ALA A 102 -0.54 -18.08 18.91
C ALA A 102 -0.21 -18.92 17.67
N LEU A 103 -0.40 -18.36 16.46
CA LEU A 103 -0.06 -19.03 15.20
C LEU A 103 1.45 -19.16 14.98
N LEU A 104 2.22 -18.16 15.36
CA LEU A 104 3.69 -18.19 15.26
C LEU A 104 4.33 -19.20 16.22
N HIS A 105 3.74 -19.41 17.39
CA HIS A 105 4.23 -20.38 18.39
C HIS A 105 3.68 -21.78 18.18
N LYS A 106 2.71 -21.98 17.28
CA LYS A 106 2.21 -23.30 16.93
C LYS A 106 3.24 -24.05 16.09
N PRO A 107 3.63 -25.29 16.46
CA PRO A 107 4.52 -26.09 15.62
C PRO A 107 3.95 -26.25 14.23
N TRP A 108 4.75 -25.97 13.21
CA TRP A 108 4.35 -26.18 11.82
C TRP A 108 4.18 -27.68 11.56
N ASP A 109 2.94 -28.12 11.39
CA ASP A 109 2.64 -29.50 11.01
C ASP A 109 2.77 -29.63 9.48
N ARG A 110 3.87 -30.24 9.03
CA ARG A 110 4.14 -30.50 7.60
C ARG A 110 3.11 -31.42 6.94
N ALA A 111 2.31 -32.15 7.72
CA ALA A 111 1.28 -33.04 7.19
C ALA A 111 0.06 -32.28 6.65
N GLN A 112 -0.06 -30.97 6.92
CA GLN A 112 -1.15 -30.12 6.42
C GLN A 112 -0.71 -29.18 5.26
N ALA A 113 0.51 -29.34 4.80
CA ALA A 113 1.05 -28.53 3.70
C ALA A 113 0.76 -29.15 2.33
#